data_6f20448d3d29809291f7a90c350421ff
#
_entry.id   6f20448d3d29809291f7a90c350421ff
#
_cell.length_a   1.000
_cell.length_b   1.000
_cell.length_c   1.000
_cell.angle_alpha   90.00
_cell.angle_beta   90.00
_cell.angle_gamma   90.00
#
_symmetry.space_group_name_H-M   'P 1'
#
loop_
_entity.id
_entity.type
_entity.pdbx_description
1 polymer ?
#
loop_
_entity_poly.entity_id
_entity_poly.type
_entity_poly.pdbx_seq_one_letter_code
_entity_poly.pdbx_strand_id
1 'polypeptide(L)'
;TNPKNYLKETCLQCHHQWDEKQARYVIESMASHYQGKVRNAEFWLAQLIGKFGQAQLVAVSEDALKAARLKHGDAHANWEWWTAANGASFHNLDLAKESLARSVTASQDGIKILDDAIKAKQAAGTAAAAPK
;
A
#
# COMPACT_ATOMS: atom_id res chain seq x y z
N THR A 1 -11.26 0.65 -21.85
CA THR A 1 -11.43 -0.54 -22.71
C THR A 1 -10.94 -1.75 -21.94
N ASN A 2 -11.76 -2.80 -21.80
CA ASN A 2 -11.35 -4.02 -21.09
C ASN A 2 -10.69 -4.98 -22.10
N PRO A 3 -9.41 -5.33 -21.97
CA PRO A 3 -8.69 -6.19 -22.91
C PRO A 3 -9.32 -7.59 -23.06
N LYS A 4 -10.05 -8.07 -22.05
CA LYS A 4 -10.75 -9.35 -22.10
C LYS A 4 -11.82 -9.47 -23.19
N ASN A 5 -12.30 -8.33 -23.69
CA ASN A 5 -13.33 -8.29 -24.73
C ASN A 5 -12.74 -8.31 -26.14
N TYR A 6 -11.42 -8.20 -26.28
CA TYR A 6 -10.71 -8.04 -27.56
C TYR A 6 -9.43 -8.88 -27.60
N LEU A 7 -9.49 -10.11 -27.10
CA LEU A 7 -8.30 -10.98 -26.95
C LEU A 7 -7.64 -11.27 -28.30
N LYS A 8 -8.43 -11.51 -29.36
CA LYS A 8 -7.92 -11.80 -30.70
C LYS A 8 -7.19 -10.61 -31.29
N GLU A 9 -7.75 -9.43 -31.12
CA GLU A 9 -7.26 -8.19 -31.70
C GLU A 9 -6.11 -7.56 -30.89
N THR A 10 -5.90 -8.02 -29.65
CA THR A 10 -4.88 -7.47 -28.73
C THR A 10 -3.84 -8.50 -28.34
N CYS A 11 -4.17 -9.41 -27.44
CA CYS A 11 -3.19 -10.29 -26.81
C CYS A 11 -2.70 -11.39 -27.77
N LEU A 12 -3.61 -12.02 -28.52
CA LEU A 12 -3.29 -13.16 -29.37
C LEU A 12 -2.57 -12.79 -30.67
N GLN A 13 -2.46 -11.49 -30.99
CA GLN A 13 -1.61 -11.03 -32.09
C GLN A 13 -0.11 -11.28 -31.81
N CYS A 14 0.30 -11.28 -30.55
CA CYS A 14 1.68 -11.53 -30.12
C CYS A 14 1.84 -12.87 -29.41
N HIS A 15 0.81 -13.30 -28.66
CA HIS A 15 0.83 -14.55 -27.90
C HIS A 15 0.18 -15.71 -28.67
N HIS A 16 0.76 -16.03 -29.82
CA HIS A 16 0.22 -17.05 -30.76
C HIS A 16 0.14 -18.47 -30.18
N GLN A 17 0.88 -18.74 -29.09
CA GLN A 17 0.89 -20.03 -28.42
C GLN A 17 -0.35 -20.25 -27.53
N TRP A 18 -1.16 -19.22 -27.31
CA TRP A 18 -2.37 -19.30 -26.47
C TRP A 18 -3.64 -19.32 -27.32
N ASP A 19 -4.63 -20.08 -26.86
CA ASP A 19 -6.01 -19.90 -27.28
C ASP A 19 -6.71 -18.80 -26.41
N GLU A 20 -7.93 -18.44 -26.76
CA GLU A 20 -8.69 -17.41 -26.02
C GLU A 20 -8.92 -17.78 -24.54
N LYS A 21 -9.14 -19.09 -24.25
CA LYS A 21 -9.36 -19.57 -22.89
C LYS A 21 -8.10 -19.45 -22.05
N GLN A 22 -6.96 -19.81 -22.62
CA GLN A 22 -5.66 -19.67 -21.97
C GLN A 22 -5.31 -18.20 -21.74
N ALA A 23 -5.48 -17.34 -22.75
CA ALA A 23 -5.25 -15.90 -22.61
C ALA A 23 -6.12 -15.28 -21.51
N ARG A 24 -7.40 -15.63 -21.46
CA ARG A 24 -8.32 -15.18 -20.42
C ARG A 24 -7.88 -15.62 -19.03
N TYR A 25 -7.51 -16.88 -18.89
CA TYR A 25 -7.03 -17.42 -17.62
C TYR A 25 -5.78 -16.69 -17.11
N VAL A 26 -4.79 -16.46 -17.97
CA VAL A 26 -3.56 -15.73 -17.62
C VAL A 26 -3.88 -14.31 -17.18
N ILE A 27 -4.70 -13.59 -17.94
CA ILE A 27 -5.10 -12.21 -17.62
C ILE A 27 -5.85 -12.15 -16.28
N GLU A 28 -6.75 -13.06 -16.01
CA GLU A 28 -7.51 -13.11 -14.76
C GLU A 28 -6.63 -13.44 -13.57
N SER A 29 -5.70 -14.37 -13.73
CA SER A 29 -4.72 -14.71 -12.69
C SER A 29 -3.81 -13.52 -12.35
N MET A 30 -3.27 -12.84 -13.35
CA MET A 30 -2.44 -11.65 -13.17
C MET A 30 -3.22 -10.51 -12.51
N ALA A 31 -4.45 -10.26 -12.97
CA ALA A 31 -5.31 -9.23 -12.40
C ALA A 31 -5.67 -9.54 -10.94
N SER A 32 -5.99 -10.78 -10.60
CA SER A 32 -6.30 -11.21 -9.24
C SER A 32 -5.09 -11.03 -8.31
N HIS A 33 -3.90 -11.45 -8.77
CA HIS A 33 -2.67 -11.26 -8.01
C HIS A 33 -2.36 -9.77 -7.76
N TYR A 34 -2.49 -8.95 -8.79
CA TYR A 34 -2.32 -7.50 -8.70
C TYR A 34 -3.30 -6.87 -7.70
N GLN A 35 -4.58 -7.21 -7.79
CA GLN A 35 -5.61 -6.71 -6.86
C GLN A 35 -5.32 -7.10 -5.40
N GLY A 36 -4.78 -8.28 -5.17
CA GLY A 36 -4.33 -8.70 -3.84
C GLY A 36 -3.23 -7.80 -3.29
N LYS A 37 -2.27 -7.37 -4.13
CA LYS A 37 -1.21 -6.42 -3.73
C LYS A 37 -1.74 -5.02 -3.46
N VAL A 38 -2.65 -4.53 -4.29
CA VAL A 38 -3.32 -3.24 -4.07
C VAL A 38 -4.04 -3.23 -2.72
N ARG A 39 -4.89 -4.24 -2.45
CA ARG A 39 -5.62 -4.34 -1.18
C ARG A 39 -4.71 -4.42 0.04
N ASN A 40 -3.58 -5.09 -0.08
CA ASN A 40 -2.60 -5.15 1.01
C ASN A 40 -1.98 -3.77 1.29
N ALA A 41 -1.65 -2.99 0.27
CA ALA A 41 -1.16 -1.62 0.44
C ALA A 41 -2.24 -0.70 1.06
N GLU A 42 -3.49 -0.80 0.60
CA GLU A 42 -4.64 -0.09 1.15
C GLU A 42 -4.85 -0.40 2.63
N PHE A 43 -4.76 -1.66 3.01
CA PHE A 43 -4.87 -2.08 4.41
C PHE A 43 -3.84 -1.37 5.29
N TRP A 44 -2.55 -1.40 4.90
CA TRP A 44 -1.49 -0.78 5.72
C TRP A 44 -1.57 0.74 5.73
N LEU A 45 -1.97 1.38 4.62
CA LEU A 45 -2.25 2.82 4.59
C LEU A 45 -3.38 3.19 5.55
N ALA A 46 -4.47 2.42 5.56
CA ALA A 46 -5.59 2.66 6.48
C ALA A 46 -5.16 2.48 7.95
N GLN A 47 -4.31 1.48 8.26
CA GLN A 47 -3.74 1.30 9.60
C GLN A 47 -2.89 2.52 10.02
N LEU A 48 -2.06 3.04 9.12
CA LEU A 48 -1.25 4.24 9.39
C LEU A 48 -2.14 5.47 9.66
N ILE A 49 -3.19 5.67 8.88
CA ILE A 49 -4.15 6.77 9.09
C ILE A 49 -4.81 6.65 10.47
N GLY A 50 -5.28 5.46 10.85
CA GLY A 50 -5.84 5.20 12.17
C GLY A 50 -4.85 5.47 13.31
N LYS A 51 -3.55 5.18 13.08
CA LYS A 51 -2.50 5.41 14.07
C LYS A 51 -2.24 6.91 14.31
N PHE A 52 -2.38 7.76 13.30
CA PHE A 52 -2.32 9.22 13.50
C PHE A 52 -3.39 9.70 14.49
N GLY A 53 -4.63 9.20 14.38
CA GLY A 53 -5.68 9.54 15.33
C GLY A 53 -5.31 9.17 16.78
N GLN A 54 -4.76 7.97 16.99
CA GLN A 54 -4.29 7.56 18.33
C GLN A 54 -3.15 8.44 18.85
N ALA A 55 -2.18 8.78 17.99
CA ALA A 55 -1.05 9.63 18.34
C ALA A 55 -1.49 11.06 18.74
N GLN A 56 -2.49 11.62 18.06
CA GLN A 56 -3.08 12.91 18.40
C GLN A 56 -3.76 12.90 19.76
N LEU A 57 -4.52 11.85 20.09
CA LEU A 57 -5.21 11.72 21.38
C LEU A 57 -4.26 11.76 22.58
N VAL A 58 -3.06 11.19 22.45
CA VAL A 58 -2.05 11.22 23.51
C VAL A 58 -1.05 12.38 23.39
N ALA A 59 -1.24 13.27 22.43
CA ALA A 59 -0.42 14.44 22.17
C ALA A 59 1.09 14.09 22.07
N VAL A 60 1.44 13.19 21.13
CA VAL A 60 2.85 12.90 20.80
C VAL A 60 3.54 14.15 20.22
N SER A 61 4.88 14.13 20.14
CA SER A 61 5.65 15.27 19.62
C SER A 61 5.33 15.56 18.14
N GLU A 62 5.39 16.83 17.77
CA GLU A 62 5.20 17.25 16.37
C GLU A 62 6.27 16.67 15.44
N ASP A 63 7.50 16.45 15.94
CA ASP A 63 8.56 15.80 15.16
C ASP A 63 8.20 14.35 14.78
N ALA A 64 7.60 13.59 15.68
CA ALA A 64 7.12 12.24 15.39
C ALA A 64 5.97 12.27 14.37
N LEU A 65 5.03 13.19 14.50
CA LEU A 65 3.95 13.38 13.55
C LEU A 65 4.48 13.76 12.16
N LYS A 66 5.45 14.68 12.10
CA LYS A 66 6.09 15.09 10.84
C LYS A 66 6.83 13.93 10.16
N ALA A 67 7.61 13.16 10.92
CA ALA A 67 8.31 12.00 10.40
C ALA A 67 7.33 10.94 9.84
N ALA A 68 6.25 10.66 10.55
CA ALA A 68 5.21 9.74 10.10
C ALA A 68 4.45 10.27 8.87
N ARG A 69 4.20 11.59 8.74
CA ARG A 69 3.58 12.20 7.55
C ARG A 69 4.45 12.03 6.30
N LEU A 70 5.78 12.10 6.42
CA LEU A 70 6.67 11.81 5.30
C LEU A 70 6.50 10.36 4.83
N LYS A 71 6.46 9.41 5.78
CA LYS A 71 6.21 7.99 5.46
C LYS A 71 4.83 7.76 4.83
N HIS A 72 3.81 8.47 5.30
CA HIS A 72 2.48 8.43 4.67
C HIS A 72 2.52 8.95 3.22
N GLY A 73 3.22 10.05 2.97
CA GLY A 73 3.41 10.59 1.61
C GLY A 73 4.07 9.58 0.67
N ASP A 74 5.15 8.93 1.12
CA ASP A 74 5.85 7.89 0.37
C ASP A 74 4.93 6.69 0.11
N ALA A 75 4.21 6.23 1.11
CA ALA A 75 3.28 5.12 0.99
C ALA A 75 2.14 5.43 0.01
N HIS A 76 1.54 6.60 0.13
CA HIS A 76 0.43 7.04 -0.70
C HIS A 76 0.85 7.16 -2.17
N ALA A 77 1.97 7.83 -2.46
CA ALA A 77 2.47 7.99 -3.83
C ALA A 77 2.75 6.64 -4.52
N ASN A 78 3.35 5.69 -3.78
CA ASN A 78 3.63 4.35 -4.30
C ASN A 78 2.37 3.50 -4.52
N TRP A 79 1.29 3.77 -3.82
CA TRP A 79 0.00 3.10 -3.99
C TRP A 79 -0.84 3.77 -5.08
N GLU A 80 -1.01 5.09 -5.04
CA GLU A 80 -1.92 5.85 -5.90
C GLU A 80 -1.57 5.70 -7.38
N TRP A 81 -0.29 5.81 -7.73
CA TRP A 81 0.18 5.67 -9.10
C TRP A 81 -0.33 4.39 -9.78
N TRP A 82 -0.30 3.28 -9.05
CA TRP A 82 -0.67 1.98 -9.59
C TRP A 82 -2.16 1.70 -9.55
N THR A 83 -2.88 2.24 -8.60
CA THR A 83 -4.35 2.12 -8.57
C THR A 83 -5.02 2.86 -9.72
N ALA A 84 -4.43 3.96 -10.17
CA ALA A 84 -4.90 4.74 -11.31
C ALA A 84 -4.39 4.23 -12.67
N ALA A 85 -3.31 3.43 -12.71
CA ALA A 85 -2.66 3.00 -13.95
C ALA A 85 -3.46 1.91 -14.67
N ASN A 86 -3.89 2.21 -15.90
CA ASN A 86 -4.49 1.22 -16.78
C ASN A 86 -3.44 0.20 -17.26
N GLY A 87 -3.77 -1.08 -17.19
CA GLY A 87 -2.91 -2.15 -17.71
C GLY A 87 -1.73 -2.55 -16.82
N ALA A 88 -1.61 -2.00 -15.61
CA ALA A 88 -0.56 -2.32 -14.66
C ALA A 88 -0.43 -3.82 -14.37
N SER A 89 -1.57 -4.53 -14.32
CA SER A 89 -1.62 -5.98 -14.09
C SER A 89 -1.10 -6.83 -15.24
N PHE A 90 -0.92 -6.27 -16.44
CA PHE A 90 -0.53 -7.04 -17.64
C PHE A 90 0.89 -6.73 -18.11
N HIS A 91 1.25 -5.46 -18.23
CA HIS A 91 2.50 -5.05 -18.86
C HIS A 91 3.57 -4.57 -17.88
N ASN A 92 3.16 -4.15 -16.67
CA ASN A 92 4.06 -3.61 -15.65
C ASN A 92 3.89 -4.27 -14.29
N LEU A 93 3.50 -5.56 -14.28
CA LEU A 93 3.15 -6.25 -13.03
C LEU A 93 4.29 -6.27 -12.01
N ASP A 94 5.55 -6.47 -12.44
CA ASP A 94 6.68 -6.54 -11.51
C ASP A 94 7.00 -5.18 -10.89
N LEU A 95 7.00 -4.12 -11.70
CA LEU A 95 7.20 -2.76 -11.20
C LEU A 95 6.05 -2.33 -10.27
N ALA A 96 4.81 -2.71 -10.62
CA ALA A 96 3.64 -2.46 -9.77
C ALA A 96 3.75 -3.19 -8.42
N LYS A 97 4.13 -4.47 -8.42
CA LYS A 97 4.34 -5.25 -7.20
C LYS A 97 5.41 -4.64 -6.30
N GLU A 98 6.52 -4.22 -6.88
CA GLU A 98 7.62 -3.58 -6.16
C GLU A 98 7.19 -2.25 -5.54
N SER A 99 6.50 -1.40 -6.28
CA SER A 99 5.97 -0.13 -5.79
C SER A 99 4.95 -0.33 -4.66
N LEU A 100 3.99 -1.24 -4.83
CA LEU A 100 3.01 -1.58 -3.80
C LEU A 100 3.66 -2.18 -2.55
N ALA A 101 4.75 -2.95 -2.69
CA ALA A 101 5.52 -3.43 -1.55
C ALA A 101 6.22 -2.28 -0.81
N ARG A 102 6.77 -1.29 -1.54
CA ARG A 102 7.31 -0.05 -0.94
C ARG A 102 6.25 0.73 -0.18
N SER A 103 5.03 0.83 -0.71
CA SER A 103 3.90 1.44 -0.02
C SER A 103 3.61 0.76 1.33
N VAL A 104 3.59 -0.57 1.35
CA VAL A 104 3.41 -1.37 2.57
C VAL A 104 4.52 -1.07 3.58
N THR A 105 5.79 -1.14 3.16
CA THR A 105 6.94 -0.87 4.04
C THR A 105 6.90 0.53 4.62
N ALA A 106 6.65 1.55 3.78
CA ALA A 106 6.55 2.94 4.25
C ALA A 106 5.39 3.12 5.25
N SER A 107 4.25 2.48 5.03
CA SER A 107 3.13 2.50 5.98
C SER A 107 3.51 1.88 7.32
N GLN A 108 4.17 0.73 7.31
CA GLN A 108 4.63 0.04 8.53
C GLN A 108 5.69 0.86 9.29
N ASP A 109 6.62 1.49 8.57
CA ASP A 109 7.61 2.42 9.16
C ASP A 109 6.91 3.60 9.86
N GLY A 110 5.91 4.20 9.21
CA GLY A 110 5.13 5.29 9.77
C GLY A 110 4.36 4.87 11.03
N ILE A 111 3.76 3.68 11.02
CA ILE A 111 3.09 3.09 12.19
C ILE A 111 4.10 2.91 13.33
N LYS A 112 5.27 2.35 13.04
CA LYS A 112 6.31 2.14 14.05
C LYS A 112 6.76 3.45 14.71
N ILE A 113 6.97 4.50 13.94
CA ILE A 113 7.33 5.84 14.45
C ILE A 113 6.27 6.32 15.45
N LEU A 114 5.00 6.21 15.10
CA LEU A 114 3.90 6.65 15.96
C LEU A 114 3.72 5.76 17.18
N ASP A 115 3.87 4.43 17.06
CA ASP A 115 3.82 3.50 18.18
C ASP A 115 4.91 3.77 19.22
N ASP A 116 6.14 4.00 18.77
CA ASP A 116 7.27 4.30 19.63
C ASP A 116 7.04 5.65 20.37
N ALA A 117 6.52 6.66 19.66
CA ALA A 117 6.18 7.95 20.26
C ALA A 117 5.03 7.86 21.28
N ILE A 118 4.00 7.08 21.00
CA ILE A 118 2.87 6.83 21.91
C ILE A 118 3.38 6.15 23.19
N LYS A 119 4.17 5.08 23.06
CA LYS A 119 4.76 4.37 24.21
C LYS A 119 5.63 5.28 25.06
N ALA A 120 6.49 6.09 24.46
CA ALA A 120 7.34 7.04 25.16
C ALA A 120 6.51 8.07 25.95
N LYS A 121 5.43 8.58 25.34
CA LYS A 121 4.54 9.57 26.00
C LYS A 121 3.80 8.95 27.19
N GLN A 122 3.31 7.72 27.05
CA GLN A 122 2.62 6.98 28.12
C GLN A 122 3.56 6.68 29.30
N ALA A 123 4.80 6.23 29.00
CA ALA A 123 5.81 5.98 30.05
C ALA A 123 6.16 7.25 30.84
N ALA A 124 6.30 8.37 30.16
CA ALA A 124 6.54 9.67 30.82
C ALA A 124 5.36 10.09 31.72
N GLY A 125 4.12 9.85 31.29
CA GLY A 125 2.92 10.13 32.08
C GLY A 125 2.83 9.28 33.36
N THR A 126 3.16 7.98 33.25
CA THR A 126 3.17 7.08 34.44
C THR A 126 4.28 7.44 35.43
N ALA A 127 5.45 7.83 34.95
CA ALA A 127 6.55 8.26 35.82
C ALA A 127 6.21 9.54 36.58
N ALA A 128 5.51 10.49 35.97
CA ALA A 128 5.08 11.73 36.60
C ALA A 128 3.96 11.53 37.63
N ALA A 129 3.18 10.47 37.54
CA ALA A 129 2.07 10.14 38.43
C ALA A 129 2.48 9.26 39.63
N ALA A 130 3.74 8.77 39.72
CA ALA A 130 4.21 7.98 40.84
C ALA A 130 4.32 8.83 42.11
N PRO A 131 3.70 8.45 43.24
CA PRO A 131 3.81 9.19 44.49
C PRO A 131 5.26 9.20 44.98
N LYS A 132 5.72 10.37 45.45
CA LYS A 132 7.02 10.53 46.14
C LYS A 132 7.00 9.89 47.52
#